data_479ebb8fe6025bd25a52bb4ef4221dd1
#
_entry.id   479ebb8fe6025bd25a52bb4ef4221dd1
#
_cell.length_a   1.000
_cell.length_b   1.000
_cell.length_c   1.000
_cell.angle_alpha   90.00
_cell.angle_beta   90.00
_cell.angle_gamma   90.00
#
_symmetry.space_group_name_H-M   'P 1'
#
loop_
_entity.id
_entity.type
_entity.pdbx_description
1 polymer ?
#
loop_
_entity_poly.entity_id
_entity_poly.type
_entity_poly.pdbx_seq_one_letter_code
_entity_poly.pdbx_strand_id
1 'polypeptide(L)'
;MFYMRLAQMKLFQAEALERNGASVADVLAPLNDLRQRSGNVLLKAEDFSDRDDLVRIIFYEIVREIGLENGAEWFAAVRMRLSSGKRLISELNPVYSDDKQLAWQIPDDEVSYNTLMEPNPVFIRE
;
A
#
# COMPACT_ATOMS: atom_id res chain seq x y z
N MET A 1 -19.82 2.76 -14.53
CA MET A 1 -18.83 2.92 -13.44
C MET A 1 -17.98 1.66 -13.39
N PHE A 2 -16.67 1.74 -13.58
CA PHE A 2 -15.77 0.58 -13.50
C PHE A 2 -15.22 0.50 -12.08
N TYR A 3 -15.51 -0.57 -11.36
CA TYR A 3 -15.01 -0.77 -9.99
C TYR A 3 -13.58 -1.29 -9.95
N MET A 4 -13.13 -1.95 -11.03
CA MET A 4 -11.79 -2.53 -11.11
C MET A 4 -11.36 -2.65 -12.57
N ARG A 5 -10.08 -2.28 -12.86
CA ARG A 5 -9.47 -2.38 -14.19
C ARG A 5 -8.50 -3.55 -14.24
N LEU A 6 -8.25 -4.10 -15.44
CA LEU A 6 -7.26 -5.17 -15.64
C LEU A 6 -5.87 -4.78 -15.09
N ALA A 7 -5.48 -3.51 -15.23
CA ALA A 7 -4.24 -3.00 -14.68
C ALA A 7 -4.18 -3.18 -13.15
N GLN A 8 -5.25 -2.88 -12.44
CA GLN A 8 -5.34 -3.07 -11.00
C GLN A 8 -5.21 -4.55 -10.60
N MET A 9 -5.80 -5.47 -11.39
CA MET A 9 -5.64 -6.90 -11.17
C MET A 9 -4.19 -7.36 -11.32
N LYS A 10 -3.45 -6.84 -12.33
CA LYS A 10 -2.03 -7.13 -12.51
C LYS A 10 -1.17 -6.61 -11.35
N LEU A 11 -1.48 -5.43 -10.83
CA LEU A 11 -0.81 -4.87 -9.66
C LEU A 11 -1.05 -5.72 -8.40
N PHE A 12 -2.29 -6.17 -8.19
CA PHE A 12 -2.62 -7.10 -7.10
C PHE A 12 -1.96 -8.47 -7.28
N GLN A 13 -1.84 -8.95 -8.53
CA GLN A 13 -1.10 -10.17 -8.82
C GLN A 13 0.37 -10.04 -8.44
N ALA A 14 1.03 -8.94 -8.79
CA ALA A 14 2.42 -8.68 -8.39
C ALA A 14 2.58 -8.66 -6.87
N GLU A 15 1.69 -7.96 -6.15
CA GLU A 15 1.68 -7.92 -4.69
C GLU A 15 1.47 -9.31 -4.07
N ALA A 16 0.55 -10.10 -4.61
CA ALA A 16 0.29 -11.46 -4.13
C ALA A 16 1.49 -12.39 -4.36
N LEU A 17 2.14 -12.30 -5.51
CA LEU A 17 3.34 -13.07 -5.83
C LEU A 17 4.50 -12.70 -4.88
N GLU A 18 4.69 -11.40 -4.63
CA GLU A 18 5.69 -10.91 -3.67
C GLU A 18 5.43 -11.50 -2.27
N ARG A 19 4.20 -11.39 -1.75
CA ARG A 19 3.83 -11.89 -0.43
C ARG A 19 3.99 -13.42 -0.28
N ASN A 20 3.76 -14.16 -1.36
CA ASN A 20 3.93 -15.61 -1.39
C ASN A 20 5.38 -16.06 -1.62
N GLY A 21 6.34 -15.14 -1.71
CA GLY A 21 7.74 -15.47 -1.85
C GLY A 21 8.13 -15.97 -3.24
N ALA A 22 7.38 -15.59 -4.28
CA ALA A 22 7.71 -15.91 -5.66
C ALA A 22 9.07 -15.33 -6.08
N SER A 23 9.60 -15.80 -7.21
CA SER A 23 10.85 -15.25 -7.75
C SER A 23 10.68 -13.77 -8.13
N VAL A 24 11.77 -13.00 -8.11
CA VAL A 24 11.77 -11.60 -8.55
C VAL A 24 11.20 -11.48 -9.96
N ALA A 25 11.59 -12.36 -10.87
CA ALA A 25 11.11 -12.37 -12.25
C ALA A 25 9.59 -12.56 -12.35
N ASP A 26 9.02 -13.46 -11.54
CA ASP A 26 7.57 -13.70 -11.52
C ASP A 26 6.81 -12.47 -10.98
N VAL A 27 7.34 -11.80 -9.96
CA VAL A 27 6.75 -10.57 -9.40
C VAL A 27 6.78 -9.44 -10.44
N LEU A 28 7.88 -9.31 -11.18
CA LEU A 28 8.05 -8.26 -12.18
C LEU A 28 7.22 -8.50 -13.45
N ALA A 29 6.87 -9.74 -13.80
CA ALA A 29 6.15 -10.05 -15.04
C ALA A 29 4.85 -9.24 -15.21
N PRO A 30 3.89 -9.25 -14.27
CA PRO A 30 2.66 -8.46 -14.40
C PRO A 30 2.91 -6.94 -14.40
N LEU A 31 3.95 -6.45 -13.73
CA LEU A 31 4.34 -5.03 -13.77
C LEU A 31 4.91 -4.66 -15.14
N ASN A 32 5.74 -5.51 -15.71
CA ASN A 32 6.35 -5.31 -17.02
C ASN A 32 5.31 -5.33 -18.15
N ASP A 33 4.24 -6.12 -18.02
CA ASP A 33 3.12 -6.08 -18.96
C ASP A 33 2.46 -4.68 -19.00
N LEU A 34 2.31 -4.04 -17.85
CA LEU A 34 1.76 -2.68 -17.76
C LEU A 34 2.74 -1.65 -18.30
N ARG A 35 4.03 -1.78 -17.97
CA ARG A 35 5.08 -0.88 -18.44
C ARG A 35 5.28 -0.95 -19.95
N GLN A 36 5.23 -2.16 -20.51
CA GLN A 36 5.30 -2.37 -21.95
C GLN A 36 4.14 -1.70 -22.68
N ARG A 37 2.92 -1.86 -22.18
CA ARG A 37 1.72 -1.19 -22.72
C ARG A 37 1.87 0.34 -22.72
N SER A 38 2.50 0.90 -21.68
CA SER A 38 2.70 2.34 -21.50
C SER A 38 3.97 2.87 -22.20
N GLY A 39 4.75 2.01 -22.87
CA GLY A 39 6.02 2.40 -23.51
C GLY A 39 7.14 2.72 -22.50
N ASN A 40 7.03 2.28 -21.25
CA ASN A 40 8.04 2.48 -20.22
C ASN A 40 9.16 1.42 -20.30
N VAL A 41 10.33 1.79 -19.76
CA VAL A 41 11.46 0.85 -19.62
C VAL A 41 11.05 -0.32 -18.70
N LEU A 42 11.36 -1.55 -19.14
CA LEU A 42 11.06 -2.75 -18.37
C LEU A 42 11.98 -2.87 -17.14
N LEU A 43 11.43 -3.37 -16.06
CA LEU A 43 12.15 -3.69 -14.83
C LEU A 43 12.90 -4.99 -15.00
N LYS A 44 14.13 -5.06 -14.50
CA LYS A 44 14.96 -6.26 -14.55
C LYS A 44 15.21 -6.77 -13.13
N ALA A 45 15.34 -8.08 -12.97
CA ALA A 45 15.57 -8.69 -11.67
C ALA A 45 16.87 -8.20 -10.99
N GLU A 46 17.88 -7.87 -11.79
CA GLU A 46 19.17 -7.35 -11.32
C GLU A 46 19.11 -5.94 -10.73
N ASP A 47 18.01 -5.20 -10.95
CA ASP A 47 17.83 -3.84 -10.43
C ASP A 47 17.36 -3.85 -8.96
N PHE A 48 17.05 -5.02 -8.39
CA PHE A 48 16.49 -5.16 -7.05
C PHE A 48 17.44 -5.92 -6.14
N SER A 49 17.86 -5.28 -5.06
CA SER A 49 18.81 -5.85 -4.10
C SER A 49 18.15 -6.67 -3.01
N ASP A 50 16.90 -6.36 -2.66
CA ASP A 50 16.15 -7.04 -1.62
C ASP A 50 14.63 -7.04 -1.89
N ARG A 51 13.88 -7.69 -1.00
CA ARG A 51 12.41 -7.75 -1.09
C ARG A 51 11.73 -6.42 -0.81
N ASP A 52 12.33 -5.58 0.01
CA ASP A 52 11.76 -4.28 0.32
C ASP A 52 11.75 -3.38 -0.92
N ASP A 53 12.75 -3.53 -1.80
CA ASP A 53 12.77 -2.84 -3.09
C ASP A 53 11.61 -3.31 -4.00
N LEU A 54 11.27 -4.61 -3.98
CA LEU A 54 10.10 -5.12 -4.69
C LEU A 54 8.80 -4.54 -4.13
N VAL A 55 8.66 -4.46 -2.82
CA VAL A 55 7.48 -3.82 -2.18
C VAL A 55 7.36 -2.37 -2.62
N ARG A 56 8.45 -1.62 -2.61
CA ARG A 56 8.48 -0.21 -3.03
C ARG A 56 8.11 -0.04 -4.51
N ILE A 57 8.68 -0.85 -5.40
CA ILE A 57 8.36 -0.72 -6.83
C ILE A 57 6.91 -1.08 -7.13
N ILE A 58 6.34 -2.13 -6.51
CA ILE A 58 4.92 -2.46 -6.65
C ILE A 58 4.06 -1.28 -6.22
N PHE A 59 4.37 -0.67 -5.07
CA PHE A 59 3.66 0.51 -4.59
C PHE A 59 3.75 1.68 -5.58
N TYR A 60 4.94 1.98 -6.11
CA TYR A 60 5.10 3.05 -7.09
C TYR A 60 4.38 2.78 -8.41
N GLU A 61 4.28 1.53 -8.85
CA GLU A 61 3.47 1.17 -10.01
C GLU A 61 1.98 1.33 -9.74
N ILE A 62 1.51 1.03 -8.50
CA ILE A 62 0.14 1.32 -8.07
C ILE A 62 -0.14 2.83 -8.17
N VAL A 63 0.75 3.67 -7.63
CA VAL A 63 0.60 5.13 -7.68
C VAL A 63 0.57 5.64 -9.12
N ARG A 64 1.44 5.13 -10.00
CA ARG A 64 1.52 5.55 -11.40
C ARG A 64 0.29 5.17 -12.22
N GLU A 65 -0.23 3.95 -12.02
CA GLU A 65 -1.30 3.39 -12.84
C GLU A 65 -2.70 3.77 -12.34
N ILE A 66 -2.90 3.85 -11.02
CA ILE A 66 -4.21 4.05 -10.39
C ILE A 66 -4.19 5.10 -9.28
N GLY A 67 -3.18 5.97 -9.26
CA GLY A 67 -3.08 7.03 -8.26
C GLY A 67 -4.31 7.91 -8.20
N LEU A 68 -4.73 8.27 -6.99
CA LEU A 68 -5.93 9.05 -6.67
C LEU A 68 -7.27 8.39 -7.03
N GLU A 69 -7.26 7.15 -7.55
CA GLU A 69 -8.49 6.39 -7.79
C GLU A 69 -8.84 5.56 -6.54
N ASN A 70 -9.98 5.85 -5.93
CA ASN A 70 -10.53 5.10 -4.78
C ASN A 70 -9.58 4.98 -3.57
N GLY A 71 -8.57 5.84 -3.43
CA GLY A 71 -7.56 5.78 -2.36
C GLY A 71 -6.66 4.53 -2.43
N ALA A 72 -6.47 3.97 -3.63
CA ALA A 72 -5.72 2.73 -3.82
C ALA A 72 -4.30 2.81 -3.28
N GLU A 73 -3.64 3.96 -3.43
CA GLU A 73 -2.32 4.25 -2.91
C GLU A 73 -2.29 4.23 -1.37
N TRP A 74 -3.29 4.81 -0.71
CA TRP A 74 -3.39 4.79 0.74
C TRP A 74 -3.53 3.36 1.26
N PHE A 75 -4.50 2.62 0.72
CA PHE A 75 -4.74 1.23 1.14
C PHE A 75 -3.53 0.32 0.84
N ALA A 76 -2.81 0.55 -0.26
CA ALA A 76 -1.58 -0.17 -0.55
C ALA A 76 -0.49 0.14 0.48
N ALA A 77 -0.20 1.42 0.76
CA ALA A 77 0.81 1.84 1.71
C ALA A 77 0.54 1.30 3.13
N VAL A 78 -0.73 1.26 3.54
CA VAL A 78 -1.15 0.76 4.86
C VAL A 78 -1.03 -0.77 4.96
N ARG A 79 -1.36 -1.52 3.89
CA ARG A 79 -1.37 -3.00 3.96
C ARG A 79 -0.02 -3.63 3.62
N MET A 80 0.81 -2.99 2.78
CA MET A 80 2.13 -3.50 2.40
C MET A 80 3.09 -3.44 3.59
N ARG A 81 3.89 -4.49 3.73
CA ARG A 81 4.86 -4.61 4.83
C ARG A 81 6.26 -4.84 4.30
N LEU A 82 7.20 -4.18 4.93
CA LEU A 82 8.63 -4.38 4.73
C LEU A 82 9.11 -5.62 5.50
N SER A 83 10.30 -6.10 5.20
CA SER A 83 10.96 -7.23 5.88
C SER A 83 11.12 -7.00 7.39
N SER A 84 11.22 -5.74 7.81
CA SER A 84 11.23 -5.33 9.22
C SER A 84 9.88 -5.55 9.95
N GLY A 85 8.82 -5.93 9.24
CA GLY A 85 7.44 -6.02 9.75
C GLY A 85 6.70 -4.68 9.78
N LYS A 86 7.38 -3.55 9.56
CA LYS A 86 6.75 -2.23 9.50
C LYS A 86 5.89 -2.09 8.24
N ARG A 87 4.83 -1.30 8.35
CA ARG A 87 4.02 -0.93 7.18
C ARG A 87 4.77 0.05 6.29
N LEU A 88 4.58 -0.04 4.99
CA LEU A 88 5.20 0.88 4.03
C LEU A 88 4.81 2.33 4.31
N ILE A 89 3.59 2.59 4.75
CA ILE A 89 3.11 3.93 5.11
C ILE A 89 4.02 4.62 6.14
N SER A 90 4.60 3.86 7.09
CA SER A 90 5.49 4.44 8.11
C SER A 90 6.85 4.90 7.57
N GLU A 91 7.28 4.34 6.43
CA GLU A 91 8.47 4.81 5.71
C GLU A 91 8.14 6.07 4.88
N LEU A 92 6.98 6.08 4.24
CA LEU A 92 6.54 7.20 3.41
C LEU A 92 6.18 8.44 4.24
N ASN A 93 5.62 8.23 5.43
CA ASN A 93 5.26 9.29 6.35
C ASN A 93 5.42 8.83 7.82
N PRO A 94 6.45 9.32 8.52
CA PRO A 94 6.75 8.93 9.91
C PRO A 94 5.63 9.19 10.92
N VAL A 95 4.67 10.06 10.62
CA VAL A 95 3.48 10.28 11.45
C VAL A 95 2.72 8.96 11.66
N TYR A 96 2.74 8.05 10.69
CA TYR A 96 2.06 6.73 10.78
C TYR A 96 3.01 5.61 11.25
N SER A 97 3.89 5.90 12.19
CA SER A 97 4.82 4.93 12.76
C SER A 97 4.16 3.91 13.70
N ASP A 98 2.99 4.24 14.26
CA ASP A 98 2.17 3.37 15.10
C ASP A 98 0.87 3.01 14.36
N ASP A 99 0.50 1.72 14.36
CA ASP A 99 -0.75 1.21 13.79
C ASP A 99 -2.00 1.90 14.37
N LYS A 100 -1.93 2.39 15.61
CA LYS A 100 -3.01 3.17 16.25
C LYS A 100 -3.34 4.46 15.50
N GLN A 101 -2.33 5.08 14.86
CA GLN A 101 -2.50 6.31 14.09
C GLN A 101 -3.23 6.10 12.76
N LEU A 102 -3.42 4.85 12.34
CA LEU A 102 -4.21 4.49 11.16
C LEU A 102 -5.70 4.38 11.44
N ALA A 103 -6.10 4.35 12.71
CA ALA A 103 -7.50 4.40 13.12
C ALA A 103 -8.00 5.86 13.06
N TRP A 104 -9.17 6.05 12.49
CA TRP A 104 -9.80 7.36 12.44
C TRP A 104 -10.36 7.72 13.81
N GLN A 105 -10.33 9.02 14.14
CA GLN A 105 -10.95 9.53 15.34
C GLN A 105 -12.47 9.30 15.28
N ILE A 106 -13.05 8.84 16.39
CA ILE A 106 -14.50 8.84 16.56
C ILE A 106 -14.93 10.32 16.70
N PRO A 107 -15.98 10.77 16.01
CA PRO A 107 -16.46 12.14 16.14
C PRO A 107 -16.71 12.52 17.61
N ASP A 108 -16.28 13.72 18.00
CA ASP A 108 -16.39 14.20 19.39
C ASP A 108 -17.84 14.18 19.90
N ASP A 109 -18.81 14.45 19.02
CA ASP A 109 -20.23 14.39 19.34
C ASP A 109 -20.67 12.99 19.76
N GLU A 110 -20.22 11.95 19.04
CA GLU A 110 -20.53 10.55 19.37
C GLU A 110 -19.97 10.15 20.74
N VAL A 111 -18.74 10.56 21.03
CA VAL A 111 -18.12 10.32 22.35
C VAL A 111 -18.86 11.07 23.44
N SER A 112 -19.34 12.30 23.17
CA SER A 112 -20.03 13.13 24.14
C SER A 112 -21.44 12.61 24.50
N TYR A 113 -22.14 12.04 23.52
CA TYR A 113 -23.50 11.52 23.71
C TYR A 113 -23.55 10.09 24.24
N ASN A 114 -22.48 9.31 24.07
CA ASN A 114 -22.42 7.94 24.53
C ASN A 114 -21.36 7.77 25.62
N THR A 115 -21.80 7.80 26.89
CA THR A 115 -20.91 7.69 28.06
C THR A 115 -20.14 6.37 28.18
N LEU A 116 -20.49 5.36 27.37
CA LEU A 116 -19.80 4.07 27.34
C LEU A 116 -18.76 4.02 26.20
N MET A 117 -18.67 5.06 25.36
CA MET A 117 -17.74 5.12 24.24
C MET A 117 -16.44 5.79 24.68
N GLU A 118 -15.34 5.09 24.47
CA GLU A 118 -14.00 5.64 24.68
C GLU A 118 -13.42 6.13 23.36
N PRO A 119 -12.78 7.31 23.32
CA PRO A 119 -12.09 7.79 22.14
C PRO A 119 -10.92 6.87 21.80
N ASN A 120 -10.51 6.86 20.53
CA ASN A 120 -9.29 6.15 20.13
C ASN A 120 -8.09 6.70 20.94
N PRO A 121 -7.29 5.84 21.58
CA PRO A 121 -6.21 6.26 22.51
C PRO A 121 -5.21 7.27 21.95
N VAL A 122 -5.02 7.28 20.63
CA VAL A 122 -4.11 8.23 19.94
C VAL A 122 -4.64 9.66 19.95
N PHE A 123 -5.95 9.84 20.12
CA PHE A 123 -6.63 11.13 20.08
C PHE A 123 -7.13 11.60 21.45
N ILE A 124 -6.75 10.91 22.53
CA ILE A 124 -7.01 11.41 23.89
C ILE A 124 -6.18 12.70 24.07
N ARG A 125 -6.85 13.83 24.17
CA ARG A 125 -6.23 15.11 24.56
C ARG A 125 -6.02 15.06 26.07
N GLU A 126 -4.77 15.20 26.52
CA GLU A 126 -4.43 15.43 27.92
C GLU A 126 -5.01 16.77 28.42
#